data_384ac0840ab30c57d54b779b3e877704
#
_entry.id   384ac0840ab30c57d54b779b3e877704
#
_cell.length_a   1.000
_cell.length_b   1.000
_cell.length_c   1.000
_cell.angle_alpha   90.00
_cell.angle_beta   90.00
_cell.angle_gamma   90.00
#
_symmetry.space_group_name_H-M   'P 1'
#
loop_
_entity.id
_entity.type
_entity.pdbx_description
1 polymer ?
#
loop_
_entity_poly.entity_id
_entity_poly.type
_entity_poly.pdbx_seq_one_letter_code
_entity_poly.pdbx_strand_id
1 'polypeptide(L)'
;MEIKVIKSTTNELPQYGTIESAGCDLRAELSLINPKFLFNVDVTYKTLEETVQKITINPGGRALIPTGLKIALPAGYEAQVRPRSGLALKHGITVLNT
;
A
#
# COMPACT_ATOMS: atom_id res chain seq x y z
N MET A 1 0.93 -5.21 23.41
CA MET A 1 -0.37 -5.09 22.69
C MET A 1 -0.34 -5.98 21.47
N GLU A 2 -1.37 -6.75 21.26
CA GLU A 2 -1.51 -7.59 20.08
C GLU A 2 -2.47 -6.98 19.08
N ILE A 3 -2.09 -6.98 17.81
CA ILE A 3 -2.94 -6.59 16.71
C ILE A 3 -3.19 -7.84 15.87
N LYS A 4 -4.46 -8.22 15.71
CA LYS A 4 -4.81 -9.36 14.87
C LYS A 4 -4.77 -8.97 13.41
N VAL A 5 -4.15 -9.81 12.57
CA VAL A 5 -3.97 -9.57 11.15
C VAL A 5 -4.49 -10.76 10.36
N ILE A 6 -5.31 -10.48 9.34
CA ILE A 6 -5.67 -11.45 8.30
C ILE A 6 -4.87 -11.09 7.05
N LYS A 7 -4.18 -12.07 6.50
CA LYS A 7 -3.22 -11.85 5.42
C LYS A 7 -3.67 -12.56 4.14
N SER A 8 -3.89 -11.79 3.07
CA SER A 8 -4.20 -12.28 1.72
C SER A 8 -3.09 -11.87 0.74
N THR A 9 -1.84 -12.00 1.17
CA THR A 9 -0.67 -11.62 0.39
C THR A 9 0.49 -12.53 0.76
N THR A 10 1.45 -12.70 -0.14
CA THR A 10 2.72 -13.37 0.14
C THR A 10 3.78 -12.40 0.66
N ASN A 11 3.50 -11.10 0.66
CA ASN A 11 4.39 -10.11 1.23
C ASN A 11 4.54 -10.32 2.73
N GLU A 12 5.68 -9.90 3.27
CA GLU A 12 5.90 -9.93 4.70
C GLU A 12 4.94 -8.98 5.43
N LEU A 13 4.61 -9.32 6.67
CA LEU A 13 3.84 -8.42 7.53
C LEU A 13 4.63 -7.14 7.79
N PRO A 14 3.94 -5.99 7.94
CA PRO A 14 4.60 -4.75 8.29
C PRO A 14 5.38 -4.89 9.60
N GLN A 15 6.58 -4.34 9.61
CA GLN A 15 7.45 -4.34 10.79
C GLN A 15 8.03 -2.95 10.98
N TYR A 16 8.29 -2.58 12.24
CA TYR A 16 9.01 -1.35 12.52
C TYR A 16 10.45 -1.47 12.03
N GLY A 17 10.94 -0.45 11.35
CA GLY A 17 12.32 -0.43 10.85
C GLY A 17 13.36 -0.35 11.97
N THR A 18 13.00 0.29 13.08
CA THR A 18 13.81 0.37 14.30
C THR A 18 12.92 0.29 15.52
N ILE A 19 13.51 0.07 16.69
CA ILE A 19 12.77 0.02 17.97
C ILE A 19 12.02 1.34 18.24
N GLU A 20 12.56 2.46 17.78
CA GLU A 20 11.98 3.79 18.01
C GLU A 20 11.04 4.25 16.89
N SER A 21 10.87 3.45 15.84
CA SER A 21 9.98 3.81 14.75
C SER A 21 8.53 3.91 15.22
N ALA A 22 7.85 5.00 14.84
CA ALA A 22 6.45 5.22 15.16
C ALA A 22 5.50 4.52 14.20
N GLY A 23 6.00 4.00 13.08
CA GLY A 23 5.20 3.35 12.04
C GLY A 23 5.96 2.27 11.31
N CYS A 24 5.25 1.59 10.42
CA CYS A 24 5.83 0.55 9.57
C CYS A 24 5.32 0.71 8.14
N ASP A 25 6.13 0.29 7.18
CA ASP A 25 5.80 0.37 5.77
C ASP A 25 4.77 -0.69 5.38
N LEU A 26 3.83 -0.30 4.52
CA LEU A 26 2.90 -1.22 3.86
C LEU A 26 3.42 -1.56 2.47
N ARG A 27 3.18 -2.79 2.04
CA ARG A 27 3.56 -3.25 0.71
C ARG A 27 2.31 -3.46 -0.14
N ALA A 28 2.42 -3.11 -1.42
CA ALA A 28 1.35 -3.32 -2.38
C ALA A 28 1.20 -4.80 -2.73
N GLU A 29 -0.05 -5.28 -2.82
CA GLU A 29 -0.36 -6.59 -3.37
C GLU A 29 -1.00 -6.38 -4.74
N LEU A 30 -0.18 -6.38 -5.80
CA LEU A 30 -0.63 -6.02 -7.15
C LEU A 30 -1.64 -7.00 -7.73
N SER A 31 -1.65 -8.25 -7.27
CA SER A 31 -2.62 -9.25 -7.72
C SER A 31 -4.07 -8.92 -7.36
N LEU A 32 -4.27 -8.05 -6.38
CA LEU A 32 -5.59 -7.66 -5.89
C LEU A 32 -6.08 -6.33 -6.45
N ILE A 33 -5.33 -5.71 -7.37
CA ILE A 33 -5.72 -4.44 -7.96
C ILE A 33 -6.98 -4.60 -8.79
N ASN A 34 -7.94 -3.67 -8.60
CA ASN A 34 -9.14 -3.57 -9.41
C ASN A 34 -8.98 -2.40 -10.39
N PRO A 35 -9.02 -2.64 -11.71
CA PRO A 35 -8.85 -1.59 -12.72
C PRO A 35 -9.83 -0.42 -12.61
N LYS A 36 -11.00 -0.62 -12.00
CA LYS A 36 -11.99 0.44 -11.79
C LYS A 36 -11.47 1.58 -10.91
N PHE A 37 -10.46 1.29 -10.08
CA PHE A 37 -9.90 2.27 -9.14
C PHE A 37 -8.54 2.80 -9.57
N LEU A 38 -8.26 2.72 -10.88
CA LEU A 38 -7.05 3.28 -11.47
C LEU A 38 -7.43 4.45 -12.37
N PHE A 39 -6.80 5.60 -12.14
CA PHE A 39 -6.96 6.79 -12.97
C PHE A 39 -5.60 7.28 -13.43
N ASN A 40 -5.40 7.34 -14.75
CA ASN A 40 -4.14 7.75 -15.37
C ASN A 40 -2.95 6.92 -14.86
N VAL A 41 -3.13 5.61 -14.92
CA VAL A 41 -2.17 4.62 -14.43
C VAL A 41 -1.89 3.63 -15.56
N ASP A 42 -0.61 3.38 -15.83
CA ASP A 42 -0.18 2.35 -16.76
C ASP A 42 0.07 1.05 -16.02
N VAL A 43 -0.43 -0.06 -16.56
CA VAL A 43 -0.28 -1.38 -15.97
C VAL A 43 0.54 -2.25 -16.88
N THR A 44 1.58 -2.88 -16.34
CA THR A 44 2.42 -3.84 -17.05
C THR A 44 2.13 -5.23 -16.50
N TYR A 45 1.86 -6.18 -17.40
CA TYR A 45 1.57 -7.57 -17.06
C TYR A 45 2.77 -8.46 -17.36
N LYS A 46 2.89 -9.56 -16.62
CA LYS A 46 3.81 -10.63 -16.98
C LYS A 46 3.24 -11.36 -18.20
N THR A 47 4.09 -11.60 -19.19
CA THR A 47 3.70 -12.01 -20.55
C THR A 47 2.92 -13.33 -20.61
N LEU A 48 3.19 -14.28 -19.73
CA LEU A 48 2.59 -15.62 -19.77
C LEU A 48 1.56 -15.90 -18.68
N GLU A 49 1.49 -15.05 -17.67
CA GLU A 49 0.67 -15.30 -16.49
C GLU A 49 -0.53 -14.35 -16.36
N GLU A 50 -0.58 -13.32 -17.20
CA GLU A 50 -1.59 -12.25 -17.12
C GLU A 50 -1.73 -11.61 -15.74
N THR A 51 -0.69 -11.71 -14.93
CA THR A 51 -0.64 -11.09 -13.60
C THR A 51 0.03 -9.73 -13.67
N VAL A 52 -0.42 -8.78 -12.84
CA VAL A 52 0.16 -7.44 -12.81
C VAL A 52 1.58 -7.52 -12.28
N GLN A 53 2.54 -7.06 -13.07
CA GLN A 53 3.95 -6.99 -12.71
C GLN A 53 4.30 -5.63 -12.10
N LYS A 54 3.77 -4.56 -12.68
CA LYS A 54 4.12 -3.20 -12.31
C LYS A 54 2.98 -2.26 -12.65
N ILE A 55 2.77 -1.26 -11.83
CA ILE A 55 1.93 -0.12 -12.16
C ILE A 55 2.77 1.15 -12.15
N THR A 56 2.44 2.07 -13.04
CA THR A 56 3.06 3.40 -13.11
C THR A 56 1.97 4.44 -12.98
N ILE A 57 2.00 5.21 -11.90
CA ILE A 57 1.06 6.30 -11.69
C ILE A 57 1.63 7.53 -12.37
N ASN A 58 0.97 7.99 -13.43
CA ASN A 58 1.39 9.17 -14.16
C ASN A 58 1.10 10.44 -13.37
N PRO A 59 1.74 11.57 -13.71
CA PRO A 59 1.44 12.84 -13.04
C PRO A 59 -0.08 13.13 -13.04
N GLY A 60 -0.63 13.44 -11.86
CA GLY A 60 -2.07 13.62 -11.67
C GLY A 60 -2.86 12.32 -11.58
N GLY A 61 -2.21 11.16 -11.72
CA GLY A 61 -2.86 9.86 -11.60
C GLY A 61 -3.14 9.46 -10.16
N ARG A 62 -4.06 8.51 -10.01
CA ARG A 62 -4.45 7.95 -8.71
C ARG A 62 -4.72 6.48 -8.83
N ALA A 63 -4.39 5.73 -7.79
CA ALA A 63 -4.64 4.31 -7.74
C ALA A 63 -5.06 3.88 -6.35
N LEU A 64 -6.06 3.01 -6.27
CA LEU A 64 -6.38 2.29 -5.04
C LEU A 64 -5.57 0.99 -5.08
N ILE A 65 -4.61 0.87 -4.17
CA ILE A 65 -3.67 -0.25 -4.17
C ILE A 65 -3.89 -1.07 -2.90
N PRO A 66 -4.37 -2.32 -3.03
CA PRO A 66 -4.55 -3.20 -1.87
C PRO A 66 -3.22 -3.65 -1.27
N THR A 67 -3.22 -3.90 0.03
CA THR A 67 -2.09 -4.51 0.73
C THR A 67 -2.30 -6.00 0.97
N GLY A 68 -3.54 -6.47 0.85
CA GLY A 68 -3.91 -7.84 1.21
C GLY A 68 -3.96 -8.07 2.71
N LEU A 69 -4.04 -7.01 3.51
CA LEU A 69 -4.07 -7.11 4.97
C LEU A 69 -5.39 -6.57 5.51
N LYS A 70 -5.92 -7.26 6.52
CA LYS A 70 -6.99 -6.76 7.37
C LYS A 70 -6.49 -6.79 8.81
N ILE A 71 -6.74 -5.74 9.57
CA ILE A 71 -6.29 -5.65 10.96
C ILE A 71 -7.47 -5.38 11.87
N ALA A 72 -7.37 -5.90 13.10
CA ALA A 72 -8.30 -5.59 14.17
C ALA A 72 -7.53 -4.90 15.28
N LEU A 73 -7.93 -3.67 15.58
CA LEU A 73 -7.27 -2.85 16.61
C LEU A 73 -8.01 -2.99 17.95
N PRO A 74 -7.27 -3.00 19.06
CA PRO A 74 -7.88 -2.90 20.38
C PRO A 74 -8.66 -1.59 20.54
N ALA A 75 -9.67 -1.59 21.41
CA ALA A 75 -10.43 -0.39 21.71
C ALA A 75 -9.51 0.75 22.20
N GLY A 76 -9.74 1.96 21.73
CA GLY A 76 -8.95 3.13 22.09
C GLY A 76 -7.72 3.35 21.20
N TYR A 77 -7.47 2.49 20.25
CA TYR A 77 -6.36 2.63 19.30
C TYR A 77 -6.87 2.89 17.89
N GLU A 78 -6.07 3.60 17.11
CA GLU A 78 -6.33 3.81 15.68
C GLU A 78 -5.07 3.57 14.86
N ALA A 79 -5.26 3.25 13.59
CA ALA A 79 -4.17 3.17 12.62
C ALA A 79 -4.40 4.24 11.55
N GLN A 80 -3.33 4.95 11.18
CA GLN A 80 -3.37 5.95 10.12
C GLN A 80 -2.42 5.54 9.00
N VAL A 81 -2.89 5.61 7.76
CA VAL A 81 -2.05 5.46 6.58
C VAL A 81 -1.54 6.85 6.21
N ARG A 82 -0.22 6.98 6.12
CA ARG A 82 0.43 8.24 5.80
C ARG A 82 1.44 8.07 4.68
N PRO A 83 1.69 9.11 3.86
CA PRO A 83 2.75 9.06 2.88
C PRO A 83 4.11 9.09 3.57
N ARG A 84 5.13 8.52 2.91
CA ARG A 84 6.51 8.70 3.35
C ARG A 84 6.93 10.14 3.04
N SER A 85 7.49 10.83 4.03
CA SER A 85 7.84 12.25 3.89
C SER A 85 8.81 12.50 2.73
N GLY A 86 9.78 11.62 2.52
CA GLY A 86 10.72 11.77 1.40
C GLY A 86 10.06 11.66 0.03
N LEU A 87 9.08 10.79 -0.13
CA LEU A 87 8.33 10.64 -1.39
C LEU A 87 7.39 11.83 -1.61
N ALA A 88 6.73 12.30 -0.57
CA ALA A 88 5.84 13.46 -0.68
C ALA A 88 6.63 14.73 -1.02
N LEU A 89 7.76 14.94 -0.37
CA LEU A 89 8.58 16.14 -0.56
C LEU A 89 9.31 16.17 -1.90
N LYS A 90 9.90 15.02 -2.30
CA LYS A 90 10.77 14.97 -3.50
C LYS A 90 10.02 14.63 -4.77
N HIS A 91 8.94 13.86 -4.69
CA HIS A 91 8.25 13.30 -5.84
C HIS A 91 6.76 13.64 -5.91
N GLY A 92 6.24 14.38 -4.94
CA GLY A 92 4.82 14.74 -4.91
C GLY A 92 3.88 13.56 -4.69
N ILE A 93 4.37 12.45 -4.15
CA ILE A 93 3.56 11.25 -3.88
C ILE A 93 2.90 11.39 -2.53
N THR A 94 1.59 11.25 -2.48
CA THR A 94 0.81 11.36 -1.26
C THR A 94 -0.32 10.34 -1.24
N VAL A 95 -1.05 10.27 -0.14
CA VAL A 95 -2.27 9.47 -0.02
C VAL A 95 -3.49 10.38 0.06
N LEU A 96 -4.66 9.86 -0.37
CA LEU A 96 -5.86 10.68 -0.53
C LEU A 96 -6.42 11.25 0.77
N ASN A 97 -6.13 10.61 1.89
CA ASN A 97 -6.66 11.01 3.20
C ASN A 97 -5.76 12.02 3.95
N THR A 98 -4.75 12.54 3.31
CA THR A 98 -3.87 13.57 3.92
C THR A 98 -4.31 14.99 3.65
#